data_a83bbd46425a47b0515138245c2ae7e7
#
_entry.id   a83bbd46425a47b0515138245c2ae7e7
#
_cell.length_a   1.000
_cell.length_b   1.000
_cell.length_c   1.000
_cell.angle_alpha   90.00
_cell.angle_beta   90.00
_cell.angle_gamma   90.00
#
_symmetry.space_group_name_H-M   'P 1'
#
loop_
_entity.id
_entity.type
_entity.pdbx_description
1 polymer ?
#
loop_
_entity_poly.entity_id
_entity_poly.type
_entity_poly.pdbx_seq_one_letter_code
_entity_poly.pdbx_strand_id
1 'polypeptide(L)' 'MTRVHVVCRDCELEEVKSSKTVAASAALRHEDETGHETDFEVVAE' A
#
# COMPACT_ATOMS: atom_id res chain seq x y z
N MET A 1 -5.84 -4.43 -16.42
CA MET A 1 -4.63 -4.56 -15.60
C MET A 1 -4.91 -4.09 -14.17
N THR A 2 -4.48 -4.87 -13.22
CA THR A 2 -4.70 -4.54 -11.81
C THR A 2 -3.79 -3.40 -11.36
N ARG A 3 -4.35 -2.45 -10.66
CA ARG A 3 -3.61 -1.33 -10.11
C ARG A 3 -4.09 -1.05 -8.70
N VAL A 4 -3.18 -1.10 -7.75
CA VAL A 4 -3.50 -0.93 -6.34
C VAL A 4 -2.68 0.23 -5.78
N HIS A 5 -3.36 1.17 -5.17
CA HIS A 5 -2.73 2.37 -4.60
C HIS A 5 -2.46 2.15 -3.11
N VAL A 6 -1.21 2.27 -2.70
CA VAL A 6 -0.79 2.12 -1.30
C VAL A 6 -0.44 3.48 -0.75
N VAL A 7 -1.04 3.87 0.35
CA VAL A 7 -0.85 5.19 0.97
C VAL A 7 -0.62 5.03 2.47
N CYS A 8 0.33 5.78 3.00
CA CYS A 8 0.53 5.86 4.44
C CYS A 8 -0.06 7.17 4.94
N ARG A 9 -0.78 7.12 6.06
CA ARG A 9 -1.41 8.30 6.64
C ARG A 9 -0.48 9.13 7.52
N ASP A 10 0.57 8.49 8.03
CA ASP A 10 1.50 9.17 8.95
C ASP A 10 2.73 9.73 8.25
N CYS A 11 2.93 9.40 7.01
CA CYS A 11 4.02 9.95 6.20
C CYS A 11 3.50 10.13 4.77
N GLU A 12 4.35 10.56 3.86
CA GLU A 12 3.94 10.84 2.50
C GLU A 12 4.15 9.68 1.53
N LEU A 13 4.19 8.46 2.06
CA LEU A 13 4.35 7.28 1.23
C LEU A 13 3.16 7.13 0.30
N GLU A 14 3.44 6.97 -0.97
CA GLU A 14 2.43 6.75 -1.99
C GLU A 14 3.03 5.90 -3.08
N GLU A 15 2.47 4.72 -3.31
CA GLU A 15 2.97 3.79 -4.30
C GLU A 15 1.82 3.16 -5.07
N VAL A 16 2.12 2.70 -6.29
CA VAL A 16 1.16 1.96 -7.10
C VAL A 16 1.75 0.59 -7.37
N LYS A 17 0.99 -0.45 -7.04
CA LYS A 17 1.39 -1.83 -7.25
C LYS A 17 0.48 -2.48 -8.30
N SER A 18 1.00 -3.50 -8.97
CA SER A 18 0.24 -4.22 -9.99
C SER A 18 -0.49 -5.44 -9.47
N SER A 19 -0.36 -5.71 -8.17
CA SER A 19 -0.97 -6.87 -7.53
C SER A 19 -1.48 -6.50 -6.15
N LYS A 20 -2.68 -6.99 -5.83
CA LYS A 20 -3.27 -6.78 -4.51
C LYS A 20 -2.44 -7.46 -3.43
N THR A 21 -1.91 -8.64 -3.71
CA THR A 21 -1.05 -9.37 -2.79
C THR A 21 0.22 -8.59 -2.49
N VAL A 22 0.85 -8.03 -3.51
CA VAL A 22 2.06 -7.23 -3.36
C VAL A 22 1.76 -5.95 -2.59
N ALA A 23 0.64 -5.31 -2.89
CA ALA A 23 0.23 -4.09 -2.20
C ALA A 23 0.00 -4.36 -0.71
N ALA A 24 -0.70 -5.44 -0.39
CA ALA A 24 -0.96 -5.82 0.99
C ALA A 24 0.33 -6.11 1.74
N SER A 25 1.27 -6.81 1.11
CA SER A 25 2.57 -7.09 1.70
C SER A 25 3.37 -5.81 1.95
N ALA A 26 3.35 -4.90 1.00
CA ALA A 26 4.06 -3.62 1.13
C ALA A 26 3.48 -2.78 2.26
N ALA A 27 2.15 -2.73 2.36
CA ALA A 27 1.48 -1.99 3.43
C ALA A 27 1.79 -2.57 4.79
N LEU A 28 1.72 -3.89 4.91
CA LEU A 28 1.98 -4.58 6.16
C LEU A 28 3.43 -4.39 6.61
N ARG A 29 4.35 -4.49 5.68
CA ARG A 29 5.77 -4.29 5.96
C ARG A 29 6.05 -2.87 6.44
N HIS A 30 5.44 -1.89 5.79
CA HIS A 30 5.61 -0.49 6.19
C HIS A 30 5.09 -0.25 7.60
N GLU A 31 3.95 -0.84 7.94
CA GLU A 31 3.39 -0.74 9.29
C GLU A 31 4.32 -1.39 10.31
N ASP A 32 4.88 -2.54 9.98
CA ASP A 32 5.78 -3.26 10.87
C ASP A 32 7.09 -2.51 11.11
N GLU A 33 7.63 -1.90 10.09
CA GLU A 33 8.91 -1.18 10.19
C GLU A 33 8.80 0.20 10.83
N THR A 34 7.69 0.89 10.61
CA THR A 34 7.54 2.27 11.06
C THR A 34 6.48 2.47 12.14
N GLY A 35 5.55 1.52 12.25
CA GLY A 35 4.41 1.67 13.14
C GLY A 35 3.34 2.59 12.58
N HIS A 36 3.48 3.01 11.34
CA HIS A 36 2.52 3.89 10.67
C HIS A 36 1.31 3.10 10.18
N GLU A 37 0.16 3.76 10.16
CA GLU A 37 -1.05 3.19 9.63
C GLU A 37 -1.06 3.36 8.11
N THR A 38 -1.06 2.24 7.40
CA THR A 38 -0.98 2.23 5.94
C THR A 38 -2.23 1.58 5.34
N ASP A 39 -2.76 2.21 4.30
CA ASP A 39 -3.95 1.72 3.60
C ASP A 39 -3.61 1.38 2.16
N PHE A 40 -4.42 0.53 1.56
CA PHE A 40 -4.31 0.28 0.14
C PHE A 40 -5.71 0.13 -0.46
N GLU A 41 -5.82 0.46 -1.74
CA GLU A 41 -7.09 0.48 -2.45
C GLU A 41 -6.89 0.02 -3.88
N VAL A 42 -7.77 -0.84 -4.37
CA VAL A 42 -7.76 -1.26 -5.76
C VAL A 42 -8.42 -0.17 -6.60
N VAL A 43 -7.66 0.47 -7.46
CA VAL A 43 -8.16 1.57 -8.29
C VAL A 43 -8.45 1.15 -9.73
N ALA A 44 -7.96 -0.01 -10.12
CA ALA A 44 -8.25 -0.58 -11.44
C ALA A 44 -8.08 -2.08 -11.41
N GLU A 45 -8.91 -2.79 -12.10
CA GLU A 45 -8.84 -4.23 -12.27
C GLU A 45 -8.73 -4.57 -13.76
#